data_beaa4b4df0c3c51605229e26bd859655
#
_entry.id   beaa4b4df0c3c51605229e26bd859655
#
_cell.length_a   1.000
_cell.length_b   1.000
_cell.length_c   1.000
_cell.angle_alpha   90.00
_cell.angle_beta   90.00
_cell.angle_gamma   90.00
#
_symmetry.space_group_name_H-M   'P 1'
#
loop_
_entity.id
_entity.type
_entity.pdbx_description
1 polymer ?
#
loop_
_entity_poly.entity_id
_entity_poly.type
_entity_poly.pdbx_seq_one_letter_code
_entity_poly.pdbx_strand_id
1 'polypeptide(L)'
;MMTYPMHVAGLVRDLPICKVTEDFYIGAFIMFGDAELTVACARDLLKLAEELDYDYLLTAEAKSIPLIHEMARQSGAEKYFIARKGPKVYMPDPISVEDRSITTLGVQQLFLGRDDADLIKGKKILIVDDVISTGGSLHAMETLVAKAGGTVAGRMAVLAEGDAKNRDDIKFLAPLPTFKADGRVRRAHNQTEQERRSNE
;
A
#
# COMPACT_ATOMS: atom_id res chain seq x y z
N MET A 1 16.03 -2.51 21.00
CA MET A 1 15.20 -1.81 19.99
C MET A 1 13.75 -2.01 20.42
N MET A 2 12.93 -0.95 20.45
CA MET A 2 11.50 -1.07 20.76
C MET A 2 10.77 -1.74 19.58
N THR A 3 9.81 -2.60 19.89
CA THR A 3 8.98 -3.29 18.90
C THR A 3 7.50 -3.12 19.21
N TYR A 4 6.67 -3.35 18.21
CA TYR A 4 5.22 -3.37 18.33
C TYR A 4 4.68 -4.70 17.81
N PRO A 5 3.95 -5.47 18.63
CA PRO A 5 3.36 -6.74 18.19
C PRO A 5 2.18 -6.47 17.25
N MET A 6 2.39 -6.72 15.96
CA MET A 6 1.39 -6.56 14.92
C MET A 6 0.64 -7.87 14.69
N HIS A 7 -0.68 -7.84 14.88
CA HIS A 7 -1.57 -8.96 14.62
C HIS A 7 -2.22 -8.78 13.24
N VAL A 8 -1.93 -9.67 12.30
CA VAL A 8 -2.49 -9.63 10.95
C VAL A 8 -2.58 -11.03 10.35
N ALA A 9 -3.66 -11.33 9.64
CA ALA A 9 -3.92 -12.60 8.95
C ALA A 9 -3.75 -13.85 9.85
N GLY A 10 -4.09 -13.74 11.15
CA GLY A 10 -3.95 -14.81 12.14
C GLY A 10 -2.53 -15.00 12.67
N LEU A 11 -1.58 -14.16 12.29
CA LEU A 11 -0.18 -14.21 12.71
C LEU A 11 0.19 -13.00 13.57
N VAL A 12 1.30 -13.12 14.31
CA VAL A 12 1.89 -12.02 15.07
C VAL A 12 3.32 -11.80 14.60
N ARG A 13 3.69 -10.52 14.37
CA ARG A 13 5.07 -10.13 14.05
C ARG A 13 5.47 -8.91 14.87
N ASP A 14 6.67 -8.95 15.45
CA ASP A 14 7.22 -7.83 16.21
C ASP A 14 7.87 -6.82 15.25
N LEU A 15 7.17 -5.73 14.98
CA LEU A 15 7.65 -4.68 14.09
C LEU A 15 8.62 -3.76 14.82
N PRO A 16 9.85 -3.53 14.32
CA PRO A 16 10.74 -2.51 14.85
C PRO A 16 10.09 -1.12 14.79
N ILE A 17 10.16 -0.37 15.89
CA ILE A 17 9.73 1.03 15.91
C ILE A 17 10.90 1.89 15.44
N CYS A 18 10.74 2.51 14.26
CA CYS A 18 11.77 3.26 13.57
C CYS A 18 11.47 4.76 13.57
N LYS A 19 12.52 5.57 13.83
CA LYS A 19 12.44 7.04 13.79
C LYS A 19 12.30 7.53 12.35
N VAL A 20 11.33 8.42 12.12
CA VAL A 20 11.18 9.18 10.87
C VAL A 20 11.57 10.64 11.09
N THR A 21 11.04 11.27 12.16
CA THR A 21 11.45 12.60 12.63
C THR A 21 11.66 12.57 14.14
N GLU A 22 12.00 13.73 14.76
CA GLU A 22 12.19 13.78 16.23
C GLU A 22 10.96 13.30 17.01
N ASP A 23 9.77 13.63 16.53
CA ASP A 23 8.51 13.35 17.21
C ASP A 23 7.63 12.30 16.51
N PHE A 24 8.12 11.70 15.41
CA PHE A 24 7.33 10.78 14.61
C PHE A 24 8.08 9.48 14.33
N TYR A 25 7.48 8.36 14.73
CA TYR A 25 8.00 7.02 14.58
C TYR A 25 6.94 6.11 13.94
N ILE A 26 7.38 5.12 13.19
CA ILE A 26 6.55 4.11 12.51
C ILE A 26 6.93 2.71 12.92
N GLY A 27 5.99 1.77 12.83
CA GLY A 27 6.28 0.35 12.88
C GLY A 27 6.75 -0.12 11.50
N ALA A 28 8.00 -0.56 11.39
CA ALA A 28 8.53 -1.00 10.10
C ALA A 28 7.95 -2.35 9.69
N PHE A 29 6.93 -2.32 8.84
CA PHE A 29 6.34 -3.53 8.26
C PHE A 29 7.09 -3.91 6.98
N ILE A 30 7.73 -5.08 6.99
CA ILE A 30 8.53 -5.58 5.87
C ILE A 30 8.16 -7.04 5.64
N MET A 31 7.61 -7.35 4.46
CA MET A 31 7.19 -8.70 4.08
C MET A 31 8.32 -9.51 3.43
N PHE A 32 9.44 -8.87 3.05
CA PHE A 32 10.56 -9.56 2.40
C PHE A 32 11.09 -10.70 3.27
N GLY A 33 11.16 -11.90 2.68
CA GLY A 33 11.67 -13.09 3.35
C GLY A 33 10.67 -13.79 4.28
N ASP A 34 9.51 -13.19 4.58
CA ASP A 34 8.46 -13.81 5.39
C ASP A 34 7.41 -14.47 4.49
N ALA A 35 7.68 -15.71 4.10
CA ALA A 35 6.78 -16.46 3.21
C ALA A 35 5.46 -16.81 3.88
N GLU A 36 5.46 -17.17 5.17
CA GLU A 36 4.25 -17.50 5.93
C GLU A 36 3.30 -16.31 6.00
N LEU A 37 3.83 -15.13 6.34
CA LEU A 37 3.06 -13.89 6.40
C LEU A 37 2.50 -13.52 5.02
N THR A 38 3.34 -13.63 3.97
CA THR A 38 2.93 -13.32 2.59
C THR A 38 1.77 -14.19 2.14
N VAL A 39 1.85 -15.50 2.37
CA VAL A 39 0.78 -16.46 2.02
C VAL A 39 -0.51 -16.16 2.77
N ALA A 40 -0.43 -15.91 4.08
CA ALA A 40 -1.60 -15.63 4.91
C ALA A 40 -2.26 -14.30 4.54
N CYS A 41 -1.49 -13.23 4.32
CA CYS A 41 -2.01 -11.94 3.91
C CYS A 41 -2.64 -11.98 2.51
N ALA A 42 -2.02 -12.66 1.55
CA ALA A 42 -2.57 -12.83 0.21
C ALA A 42 -3.93 -13.53 0.25
N ARG A 43 -4.04 -14.64 1.00
CA ARG A 43 -5.29 -15.37 1.21
C ARG A 43 -6.40 -14.46 1.76
N ASP A 44 -6.11 -13.69 2.79
CA ASP A 44 -7.13 -12.90 3.47
C ASP A 44 -7.49 -11.64 2.65
N LEU A 45 -6.54 -11.05 1.91
CA LEU A 45 -6.85 -9.97 0.96
C LEU A 45 -7.72 -10.47 -0.20
N LEU A 46 -7.49 -11.66 -0.73
CA LEU A 46 -8.33 -12.25 -1.78
C LEU A 46 -9.77 -12.46 -1.30
N LYS A 47 -9.99 -12.87 -0.05
CA LYS A 47 -11.34 -12.93 0.54
C LYS A 47 -12.02 -11.56 0.57
N LEU A 48 -11.30 -10.50 0.93
CA LEU A 48 -11.83 -9.13 0.89
C LEU A 48 -12.10 -8.65 -0.54
N ALA A 49 -11.46 -9.24 -1.54
CA ALA A 49 -11.62 -8.91 -2.95
C ALA A 49 -12.73 -9.70 -3.65
N GLU A 50 -13.35 -10.70 -3.03
CA GLU A 50 -14.34 -11.59 -3.65
C GLU A 50 -15.53 -10.85 -4.30
N GLU A 51 -15.92 -9.70 -3.74
CA GLU A 51 -17.01 -8.88 -4.29
C GLU A 51 -16.55 -7.84 -5.33
N LEU A 52 -15.24 -7.74 -5.59
CA LEU A 52 -14.69 -6.77 -6.52
C LEU A 52 -14.57 -7.38 -7.91
N ASP A 53 -15.10 -6.67 -8.90
CA ASP A 53 -14.96 -7.03 -10.31
C ASP A 53 -13.71 -6.36 -10.88
N TYR A 54 -12.62 -7.12 -11.02
CA TYR A 54 -11.34 -6.66 -11.56
C TYR A 54 -10.73 -7.66 -12.55
N ASP A 55 -9.96 -7.13 -13.50
CA ASP A 55 -9.25 -7.94 -14.51
C ASP A 55 -7.83 -8.30 -14.06
N TYR A 56 -7.12 -7.33 -13.45
CA TYR A 56 -5.70 -7.48 -13.09
C TYR A 56 -5.37 -6.82 -11.76
N LEU A 57 -4.28 -7.31 -11.16
CA LEU A 57 -3.65 -6.73 -9.97
C LEU A 57 -2.51 -5.79 -10.36
N LEU A 58 -2.33 -4.70 -9.63
CA LEU A 58 -1.20 -3.77 -9.78
C LEU A 58 -0.65 -3.38 -8.42
N THR A 59 0.67 -3.33 -8.30
CA THR A 59 1.37 -2.79 -7.13
C THR A 59 2.54 -1.90 -7.53
N ALA A 60 3.08 -1.14 -6.57
CA ALA A 60 4.32 -0.40 -6.74
C ALA A 60 5.55 -1.21 -6.27
N GLU A 61 6.70 -0.99 -6.91
CA GLU A 61 7.99 -1.50 -6.46
C GLU A 61 8.29 -0.92 -5.06
N ALA A 62 8.76 -1.69 -4.04
CA ALA A 62 9.23 -3.06 -4.19
C ALA A 62 8.61 -4.02 -3.15
N LYS A 63 8.19 -3.53 -1.94
CA LYS A 63 7.87 -4.38 -0.77
C LYS A 63 6.66 -5.29 -1.00
N SER A 64 5.71 -4.84 -1.82
CA SER A 64 4.48 -5.57 -2.11
C SER A 64 4.61 -6.58 -3.26
N ILE A 65 5.80 -6.70 -3.89
CA ILE A 65 5.99 -7.66 -4.99
C ILE A 65 5.74 -9.11 -4.56
N PRO A 66 6.26 -9.62 -3.42
CA PRO A 66 5.93 -10.97 -2.97
C PRO A 66 4.43 -11.16 -2.74
N LEU A 67 3.76 -10.15 -2.17
CA LEU A 67 2.32 -10.20 -1.89
C LEU A 67 1.50 -10.31 -3.18
N ILE A 68 1.74 -9.46 -4.16
CA ILE A 68 0.96 -9.48 -5.41
C ILE A 68 1.20 -10.75 -6.21
N HIS A 69 2.45 -11.28 -6.20
CA HIS A 69 2.76 -12.56 -6.81
C HIS A 69 1.96 -13.69 -6.17
N GLU A 70 1.93 -13.73 -4.85
CA GLU A 70 1.21 -14.76 -4.11
C GLU A 70 -0.31 -14.62 -4.28
N MET A 71 -0.85 -13.40 -4.32
CA MET A 71 -2.27 -13.17 -4.64
C MET A 71 -2.61 -13.68 -6.05
N ALA A 72 -1.77 -13.39 -7.06
CA ALA A 72 -1.96 -13.91 -8.42
C ALA A 72 -1.91 -15.44 -8.45
N ARG A 73 -0.94 -16.04 -7.76
CA ARG A 73 -0.81 -17.51 -7.68
C ARG A 73 -2.04 -18.16 -7.03
N GLN A 74 -2.54 -17.60 -5.92
CA GLN A 74 -3.69 -18.18 -5.22
C GLN A 74 -5.01 -17.97 -5.99
N SER A 75 -5.17 -16.85 -6.70
CA SER A 75 -6.36 -16.58 -7.52
C SER A 75 -6.33 -17.26 -8.90
N GLY A 76 -5.19 -17.84 -9.30
CA GLY A 76 -5.01 -18.39 -10.63
C GLY A 76 -4.84 -17.34 -11.73
N ALA A 77 -4.53 -16.09 -11.38
CA ALA A 77 -4.27 -15.03 -12.36
C ALA A 77 -2.93 -15.28 -13.06
N GLU A 78 -2.95 -15.20 -14.40
CA GLU A 78 -1.74 -15.43 -15.22
C GLU A 78 -0.79 -14.24 -15.22
N LYS A 79 -1.30 -13.02 -14.91
CA LYS A 79 -0.52 -11.77 -14.97
C LYS A 79 -0.94 -10.78 -13.90
N TYR A 80 0.05 -10.02 -13.42
CA TYR A 80 -0.10 -8.84 -12.58
C TYR A 80 0.91 -7.79 -13.02
N PHE A 81 0.73 -6.53 -12.60
CA PHE A 81 1.57 -5.42 -13.00
C PHE A 81 2.35 -4.83 -11.82
N ILE A 82 3.56 -4.34 -12.11
CA ILE A 82 4.42 -3.67 -11.14
C ILE A 82 4.78 -2.29 -11.67
N ALA A 83 4.28 -1.24 -11.01
CA ALA A 83 4.74 0.12 -11.24
C ALA A 83 6.16 0.29 -10.69
N ARG A 84 7.12 0.61 -11.57
CA ARG A 84 8.55 0.68 -11.23
C ARG A 84 8.92 2.09 -10.78
N LYS A 85 9.87 2.21 -9.84
CA LYS A 85 10.40 3.49 -9.34
C LYS A 85 11.40 4.16 -10.28
N GLY A 86 11.67 3.57 -11.42
CA GLY A 86 12.53 4.10 -12.47
C GLY A 86 12.40 3.27 -13.74
N PRO A 87 12.66 3.90 -14.92
CA PRO A 87 12.63 3.19 -16.19
C PRO A 87 13.74 2.13 -16.22
N LYS A 88 13.49 1.03 -16.92
CA LYS A 88 14.46 -0.04 -17.13
C LYS A 88 14.78 -0.15 -18.62
N VAL A 89 15.97 -0.64 -18.93
CA VAL A 89 16.42 -0.79 -20.33
C VAL A 89 15.51 -1.66 -21.19
N TYR A 90 14.73 -2.54 -20.57
CA TYR A 90 13.76 -3.42 -21.22
C TYR A 90 12.33 -2.82 -21.28
N MET A 91 12.16 -1.55 -20.92
CA MET A 91 10.87 -0.84 -20.98
C MET A 91 10.91 0.23 -22.05
N PRO A 92 10.69 -0.11 -23.36
CA PRO A 92 10.61 0.88 -24.40
C PRO A 92 9.40 1.79 -24.19
N ASP A 93 9.56 3.09 -24.39
CA ASP A 93 8.52 4.12 -24.29
C ASP A 93 7.61 3.98 -23.04
N PRO A 94 8.17 3.91 -21.83
CA PRO A 94 7.36 3.72 -20.63
C PRO A 94 6.46 4.93 -20.41
N ILE A 95 5.25 4.69 -19.92
CA ILE A 95 4.45 5.78 -19.35
C ILE A 95 4.91 6.04 -17.92
N SER A 96 4.83 7.29 -17.47
CA SER A 96 5.23 7.66 -16.12
C SER A 96 4.29 8.70 -15.52
N VAL A 97 4.25 8.75 -14.21
CA VAL A 97 3.60 9.78 -13.40
C VAL A 97 4.56 10.26 -12.33
N GLU A 98 4.46 11.54 -11.99
CA GLU A 98 5.17 12.13 -10.87
C GLU A 98 4.21 12.28 -9.71
N ASP A 99 4.57 11.74 -8.54
CA ASP A 99 3.91 12.05 -7.28
C ASP A 99 4.67 13.20 -6.60
N ARG A 100 4.02 14.35 -6.53
CA ARG A 100 4.49 15.53 -5.77
C ARG A 100 3.82 15.52 -4.39
N SER A 101 4.04 14.49 -3.62
CA SER A 101 3.60 14.46 -2.22
C SER A 101 4.33 15.55 -1.43
N ILE A 102 3.57 16.47 -0.83
CA ILE A 102 4.07 17.57 0.01
C ILE A 102 4.83 17.04 1.24
N THR A 103 4.66 15.77 1.59
CA THR A 103 5.19 15.14 2.80
C THR A 103 6.44 14.29 2.59
N THR A 104 6.84 14.03 1.35
CA THR A 104 8.03 13.21 1.04
C THR A 104 9.15 14.12 0.54
N LEU A 105 10.35 13.96 1.12
CA LEU A 105 11.58 14.61 0.64
C LEU A 105 11.98 14.01 -0.72
N GLY A 106 11.31 14.43 -1.80
CA GLY A 106 11.63 14.04 -3.17
C GLY A 106 10.39 13.74 -4.03
N VAL A 107 10.52 13.98 -5.33
CA VAL A 107 9.53 13.59 -6.34
C VAL A 107 9.61 12.08 -6.49
N GLN A 108 8.55 11.35 -6.17
CA GLN A 108 8.45 9.94 -6.51
C GLN A 108 7.89 9.81 -7.92
N GLN A 109 8.56 9.03 -8.75
CA GLN A 109 8.07 8.70 -10.09
C GLN A 109 7.72 7.22 -10.14
N LEU A 110 6.61 6.92 -10.81
CA LEU A 110 6.22 5.55 -11.14
C LEU A 110 6.14 5.39 -12.65
N PHE A 111 6.58 4.22 -13.11
CA PHE A 111 6.69 3.87 -14.53
C PHE A 111 6.00 2.55 -14.81
N LEU A 112 5.31 2.46 -15.95
CA LEU A 112 4.85 1.19 -16.56
C LEU A 112 5.44 1.06 -17.95
N GLY A 113 5.88 -0.14 -18.33
CA GLY A 113 6.24 -0.44 -19.72
C GLY A 113 5.06 -0.24 -20.67
N ARG A 114 5.33 0.10 -21.93
CA ARG A 114 4.29 0.31 -22.93
C ARG A 114 3.39 -0.92 -23.08
N ASP A 115 3.98 -2.10 -23.17
CA ASP A 115 3.25 -3.37 -23.32
C ASP A 115 2.29 -3.62 -22.15
N ASP A 116 2.72 -3.32 -20.92
CA ASP A 116 1.86 -3.45 -19.72
C ASP A 116 0.75 -2.38 -19.73
N ALA A 117 1.06 -1.15 -20.13
CA ALA A 117 0.08 -0.09 -20.23
C ALA A 117 -1.00 -0.40 -21.29
N ASP A 118 -0.61 -0.98 -22.42
CA ASP A 118 -1.55 -1.40 -23.48
C ASP A 118 -2.48 -2.52 -23.01
N LEU A 119 -2.01 -3.44 -22.16
CA LEU A 119 -2.84 -4.47 -21.54
C LEU A 119 -3.82 -3.92 -20.49
N ILE A 120 -3.46 -2.82 -19.82
CA ILE A 120 -4.31 -2.14 -18.82
C ILE A 120 -5.44 -1.36 -19.49
N LYS A 121 -5.28 -0.95 -20.74
CA LYS A 121 -6.27 -0.13 -21.46
C LYS A 121 -7.64 -0.79 -21.49
N GLY A 122 -8.65 -0.07 -20.98
CA GLY A 122 -10.04 -0.55 -20.90
C GLY A 122 -10.28 -1.62 -19.82
N LYS A 123 -9.30 -1.90 -18.95
CA LYS A 123 -9.35 -2.92 -17.91
C LYS A 123 -9.61 -2.32 -16.53
N LYS A 124 -10.16 -3.16 -15.66
CA LYS A 124 -10.42 -2.87 -14.25
C LYS A 124 -9.24 -3.38 -13.42
N ILE A 125 -8.60 -2.48 -12.69
CA ILE A 125 -7.37 -2.75 -11.96
C ILE A 125 -7.62 -2.70 -10.45
N LEU A 126 -7.25 -3.77 -9.75
CA LEU A 126 -7.19 -3.80 -8.29
C LEU A 126 -5.78 -3.41 -7.86
N ILE A 127 -5.66 -2.27 -7.18
CA ILE A 127 -4.40 -1.79 -6.62
C ILE A 127 -4.19 -2.42 -5.25
N VAL A 128 -3.00 -2.99 -5.05
CA VAL A 128 -2.60 -3.67 -3.81
C VAL A 128 -1.27 -3.12 -3.31
N ASP A 129 -1.17 -2.82 -2.02
CA ASP A 129 0.08 -2.38 -1.38
C ASP A 129 0.31 -3.14 -0.06
N ASP A 130 1.53 -3.06 0.50
CA ASP A 130 1.81 -3.59 1.83
C ASP A 130 1.24 -2.67 2.92
N VAL A 131 1.49 -1.37 2.82
CA VAL A 131 1.02 -0.35 3.77
C VAL A 131 0.51 0.88 3.01
N ILE A 132 -0.73 1.26 3.25
CA ILE A 132 -1.25 2.57 2.85
C ILE A 132 -1.18 3.49 4.08
N SER A 133 -0.45 4.61 3.94
CA SER A 133 -0.27 5.65 4.96
C SER A 133 -0.87 6.97 4.48
N THR A 134 -0.07 7.91 3.99
CA THR A 134 -0.55 9.19 3.45
C THR A 134 -1.31 9.06 2.13
N GLY A 135 -1.11 7.96 1.42
CA GLY A 135 -1.77 7.67 0.15
C GLY A 135 -1.03 8.20 -1.09
N GLY A 136 0.18 8.76 -0.95
CA GLY A 136 0.95 9.26 -2.10
C GLY A 136 1.22 8.17 -3.14
N SER A 137 1.79 7.03 -2.74
CA SER A 137 2.03 5.91 -3.66
C SER A 137 0.74 5.38 -4.28
N LEU A 138 -0.35 5.33 -3.50
CA LEU A 138 -1.66 4.93 -4.00
C LEU A 138 -2.15 5.89 -5.09
N HIS A 139 -2.10 7.20 -4.85
CA HIS A 139 -2.51 8.22 -5.81
C HIS A 139 -1.68 8.17 -7.11
N ALA A 140 -0.36 7.95 -6.99
CA ALA A 140 0.51 7.78 -8.16
C ALA A 140 0.12 6.53 -8.97
N MET A 141 -0.19 5.41 -8.32
CA MET A 141 -0.68 4.19 -9.00
C MET A 141 -2.03 4.42 -9.69
N GLU A 142 -2.98 5.12 -9.04
CA GLU A 142 -4.27 5.49 -9.64
C GLU A 142 -4.09 6.34 -10.90
N THR A 143 -3.24 7.36 -10.81
CA THR A 143 -2.91 8.24 -11.93
C THR A 143 -2.27 7.46 -13.08
N LEU A 144 -1.40 6.50 -12.76
CA LEU A 144 -0.74 5.65 -13.75
C LEU A 144 -1.74 4.73 -14.46
N VAL A 145 -2.68 4.12 -13.73
CA VAL A 145 -3.78 3.32 -14.29
C VAL A 145 -4.64 4.16 -15.23
N ALA A 146 -5.05 5.36 -14.79
CA ALA A 146 -5.84 6.27 -15.61
C ALA A 146 -5.08 6.71 -16.89
N LYS A 147 -3.78 7.00 -16.78
CA LYS A 147 -2.91 7.35 -17.93
C LYS A 147 -2.78 6.18 -18.90
N ALA A 148 -2.79 4.94 -18.43
CA ALA A 148 -2.84 3.74 -19.26
C ALA A 148 -4.21 3.49 -19.91
N GLY A 149 -5.25 4.25 -19.53
CA GLY A 149 -6.62 4.07 -20.02
C GLY A 149 -7.40 2.96 -19.32
N GLY A 150 -6.96 2.53 -18.15
CA GLY A 150 -7.67 1.61 -17.25
C GLY A 150 -8.55 2.33 -16.23
N THR A 151 -9.29 1.57 -15.45
CA THR A 151 -10.10 2.05 -14.32
C THR A 151 -9.70 1.34 -13.04
N VAL A 152 -9.71 2.04 -11.91
CA VAL A 152 -9.43 1.44 -10.59
C VAL A 152 -10.68 0.77 -10.06
N ALA A 153 -10.66 -0.56 -9.93
CA ALA A 153 -11.76 -1.36 -9.39
C ALA A 153 -11.78 -1.38 -7.86
N GLY A 154 -10.63 -1.24 -7.24
CA GLY A 154 -10.49 -1.24 -5.78
C GLY A 154 -9.07 -0.92 -5.34
N ARG A 155 -8.93 -0.67 -4.05
CA ARG A 155 -7.68 -0.30 -3.38
C ARG A 155 -7.54 -1.14 -2.13
N MET A 156 -6.43 -1.83 -1.98
CA MET A 156 -6.22 -2.74 -0.86
C MET A 156 -4.81 -2.61 -0.29
N ALA A 157 -4.68 -2.87 0.99
CA ALA A 157 -3.39 -3.02 1.63
C ALA A 157 -3.43 -4.09 2.73
N VAL A 158 -2.28 -4.61 3.10
CA VAL A 158 -2.19 -5.43 4.31
C VAL A 158 -2.50 -4.57 5.52
N LEU A 159 -1.87 -3.40 5.62
CA LEU A 159 -2.05 -2.47 6.74
C LEU A 159 -2.46 -1.07 6.29
N ALA A 160 -3.35 -0.45 7.08
CA ALA A 160 -3.66 0.98 6.97
C ALA A 160 -2.98 1.72 8.13
N GLU A 161 -1.97 2.56 7.83
CA GLU A 161 -1.17 3.25 8.83
C GLU A 161 -1.76 4.62 9.20
N GLY A 162 -1.78 4.90 10.49
CA GLY A 162 -2.23 6.20 11.02
C GLY A 162 -3.67 6.51 10.66
N ASP A 163 -3.91 7.64 10.00
CA ASP A 163 -5.25 8.10 9.63
C ASP A 163 -5.83 7.35 8.41
N ALA A 164 -5.01 6.62 7.65
CA ALA A 164 -5.49 5.78 6.54
C ALA A 164 -6.52 4.74 7.00
N LYS A 165 -6.48 4.30 8.27
CA LYS A 165 -7.47 3.39 8.85
C LYS A 165 -8.92 3.91 8.84
N ASN A 166 -9.10 5.23 8.69
CA ASN A 166 -10.41 5.89 8.69
C ASN A 166 -10.97 6.08 7.26
N ARG A 167 -10.22 5.66 6.23
CA ARG A 167 -10.65 5.75 4.84
C ARG A 167 -11.64 4.62 4.53
N ASP A 168 -12.74 4.98 3.86
CA ASP A 168 -13.80 4.07 3.40
C ASP A 168 -13.59 3.58 1.95
N ASP A 169 -12.65 4.21 1.22
CA ASP A 169 -12.31 3.88 -0.17
C ASP A 169 -11.19 2.83 -0.30
N ILE A 170 -10.63 2.36 0.82
CA ILE A 170 -9.62 1.30 0.85
C ILE A 170 -10.08 0.10 1.69
N LYS A 171 -9.67 -1.10 1.30
CA LYS A 171 -9.83 -2.33 2.10
C LYS A 171 -8.47 -2.71 2.68
N PHE A 172 -8.42 -3.12 3.94
CA PHE A 172 -7.17 -3.55 4.60
C PHE A 172 -7.42 -4.62 5.66
N LEU A 173 -6.39 -5.38 6.02
CA LEU A 173 -6.51 -6.46 6.98
C LEU A 173 -6.44 -5.96 8.42
N ALA A 174 -5.58 -4.98 8.70
CA ALA A 174 -5.43 -4.43 10.04
C ALA A 174 -4.94 -2.97 10.05
N PRO A 175 -5.29 -2.17 11.07
CA PRO A 175 -4.73 -0.84 11.25
C PRO A 175 -3.32 -0.93 11.83
N LEU A 176 -2.41 -0.07 11.36
CA LEU A 176 -1.07 0.11 11.92
C LEU A 176 -0.98 1.48 12.61
N PRO A 177 -0.72 1.54 13.92
CA PRO A 177 -0.55 2.82 14.60
C PRO A 177 0.79 3.48 14.25
N THR A 178 0.86 4.79 14.42
CA THR A 178 2.11 5.55 14.47
C THR A 178 2.52 5.79 15.92
N PHE A 179 3.79 6.12 16.17
CA PHE A 179 4.36 6.14 17.51
C PHE A 179 5.06 7.47 17.85
N LYS A 180 5.21 7.73 19.14
CA LYS A 180 6.06 8.77 19.72
C LYS A 180 7.47 8.21 19.98
N ALA A 181 8.40 9.11 20.31
CA ALA A 181 9.79 8.75 20.63
C ALA A 181 9.93 7.73 21.79
N ASP A 182 8.97 7.71 22.71
CA ASP A 182 8.92 6.78 23.83
C ASP A 182 8.23 5.42 23.52
N GLY A 183 7.89 5.18 22.24
CA GLY A 183 7.22 3.96 21.77
C GLY A 183 5.71 3.92 22.02
N ARG A 184 5.13 4.93 22.67
CA ARG A 184 3.67 4.99 22.84
C ARG A 184 2.98 5.31 21.51
N VAL A 185 1.81 4.69 21.30
CA VAL A 185 0.96 4.96 20.14
C VAL A 185 0.54 6.45 20.13
N ARG A 186 0.65 7.08 18.97
CA ARG A 186 0.11 8.44 18.75
C ARG A 186 -1.40 8.34 18.59
N ARG A 187 -2.13 9.24 19.26
CA ARG A 187 -3.57 9.41 19.02
C ARG A 187 -3.79 10.08 17.66
N ALA A 188 -4.84 9.67 16.95
CA ALA A 188 -5.23 10.31 15.69
C ALA A 188 -5.55 11.80 15.90
N HIS A 189 -5.25 12.64 14.91
CA HIS A 189 -5.34 14.10 15.00
C HIS A 189 -6.75 14.61 15.37
N ASN A 190 -7.81 13.90 14.97
CA ASN A 190 -9.20 14.28 15.18
C ASN A 190 -9.70 14.17 16.65
N GLN A 191 -9.02 13.41 17.52
CA GLN A 191 -9.42 13.31 18.93
C GLN A 191 -8.94 14.51 19.76
N THR A 192 -7.87 15.16 19.35
CA THR A 192 -7.28 16.28 20.09
C THR A 192 -8.09 17.59 19.93
N GLU A 193 -8.76 17.79 18.80
CA GLU A 193 -9.64 18.97 18.59
C GLU A 193 -11.01 18.80 19.26
N GLN A 194 -11.58 17.60 19.29
CA GLN A 194 -12.84 17.34 19.97
C GLN A 194 -12.70 17.42 21.49
N GLU A 195 -11.60 16.91 22.06
CA GLU A 195 -11.32 17.03 23.50
C GLU A 195 -11.05 18.49 23.93
N ARG A 196 -10.51 19.34 23.06
CA ARG A 196 -10.34 20.79 23.35
C ARG A 196 -11.67 21.54 23.31
N ARG A 197 -12.58 21.22 22.40
CA ARG A 197 -13.91 21.84 22.27
C ARG A 197 -14.91 21.38 23.34
N SER A 198 -14.68 20.27 24.02
CA SER A 198 -15.52 19.79 25.11
C SER A 198 -15.05 20.29 26.50
N ASN A 199 -13.88 20.94 26.56
CA ASN A 199 -13.32 21.52 27.80
C ASN A 199 -13.34 23.06 27.81
N GLU A 200 -13.94 23.70 26.79
CA GLU A 200 -14.33 25.13 26.74
C GLU A 200 -15.86 25.29 26.94
#